data_be1b20d7c91689fbd921159a4dd1ee95
#
_entry.id   be1b20d7c91689fbd921159a4dd1ee95
#
_cell.length_a   1.000
_cell.length_b   1.000
_cell.length_c   1.000
_cell.angle_alpha   90.00
_cell.angle_beta   90.00
_cell.angle_gamma   90.00
#
_symmetry.space_group_name_H-M   'P 1'
#
loop_
_entity.id
_entity.type
_entity.pdbx_description
1 polymer ?
#
loop_
_entity_poly.entity_id
_entity_poly.type
_entity_poly.pdbx_seq_one_letter_code
_entity_poly.pdbx_strand_id
1 'polypeptide(L)'
;WCHASCEAPRVPLDGCYPSVAFGISTAMDEMKRYLNKEGNYHTAPLCYGDPDELYAELNQMPGDKVAKIKVGMYEANRDGLITDMFLEAIPDLQLRLDANRQWTLEKALKFAEKVKPQHRSRIQFLEEPCKTREESRQFAAQTGINIAWDESVREPDFLLEKEPHLSAIVIKPTLIGSLQDCQKLIAQAHSLGIK
;
A
#
# COMPACT_ATOMS: atom_id res chain seq x y z
N TRP A 1 9.42 -21.61 40.13
CA TRP A 1 8.67 -21.30 38.90
C TRP A 1 7.67 -22.41 38.68
N CYS A 2 6.39 -22.13 38.98
CA CYS A 2 5.31 -23.09 38.92
C CYS A 2 5.04 -23.51 37.48
N HIS A 3 5.04 -24.81 37.21
CA HIS A 3 4.33 -25.41 36.09
C HIS A 3 2.80 -25.35 36.39
N ALA A 4 2.27 -24.17 36.47
CA ALA A 4 0.84 -23.98 36.27
C ALA A 4 0.66 -23.94 34.76
N SER A 5 -0.31 -24.70 34.27
CA SER A 5 -0.84 -24.52 32.91
C SER A 5 -1.28 -23.06 32.80
N CYS A 6 -0.36 -22.22 32.29
CA CYS A 6 -0.68 -20.84 31.97
C CYS A 6 -1.59 -20.89 30.75
N GLU A 7 -2.89 -21.06 30.98
CA GLU A 7 -3.84 -20.43 30.09
C GLU A 7 -3.52 -18.92 30.18
N ALA A 8 -2.89 -18.41 29.16
CA ALA A 8 -2.64 -16.99 29.08
C ALA A 8 -3.97 -16.28 29.30
N PRO A 9 -4.06 -15.31 30.21
CA PRO A 9 -5.31 -14.63 30.48
C PRO A 9 -5.84 -14.14 29.13
N ARG A 10 -7.11 -14.47 28.85
CA ARG A 10 -7.81 -13.92 27.68
C ARG A 10 -8.00 -12.42 27.96
N VAL A 11 -7.07 -11.61 27.49
CA VAL A 11 -7.22 -10.17 27.54
C VAL A 11 -8.28 -9.83 26.49
N PRO A 12 -9.44 -9.29 26.87
CA PRO A 12 -10.41 -8.84 25.89
C PRO A 12 -9.76 -7.71 25.09
N LEU A 13 -9.66 -7.89 23.77
CA LEU A 13 -9.13 -6.87 22.87
C LEU A 13 -10.21 -5.92 22.36
N ASP A 14 -11.46 -6.24 22.64
CA ASP A 14 -12.63 -5.42 22.30
C ASP A 14 -12.57 -4.08 23.04
N GLY A 15 -12.69 -2.99 22.28
CA GLY A 15 -12.59 -1.63 22.81
C GLY A 15 -11.15 -1.11 23.03
N CYS A 16 -10.13 -1.91 22.76
CA CYS A 16 -8.75 -1.44 22.75
C CYS A 16 -8.45 -0.58 21.50
N TYR A 17 -7.52 0.37 21.64
CA TYR A 17 -6.94 1.00 20.46
C TYR A 17 -6.28 -0.06 19.55
N PRO A 18 -6.38 0.06 18.22
CA PRO A 18 -5.82 -0.91 17.29
C PRO A 18 -4.35 -1.25 17.55
N SER A 19 -3.52 -0.26 17.86
CA SER A 19 -2.09 -0.46 18.18
C SER A 19 -1.88 -1.30 19.44
N VAL A 20 -2.72 -1.14 20.45
CA VAL A 20 -2.67 -1.93 21.70
C VAL A 20 -3.13 -3.36 21.43
N ALA A 21 -4.24 -3.53 20.69
CA ALA A 21 -4.74 -4.84 20.31
C ALA A 21 -3.71 -5.62 19.49
N PHE A 22 -3.05 -4.95 18.53
CA PHE A 22 -1.97 -5.54 17.73
C PHE A 22 -0.80 -5.98 18.61
N GLY A 23 -0.28 -5.09 19.47
CA GLY A 23 0.85 -5.39 20.33
C GLY A 23 0.58 -6.57 21.28
N ILE A 24 -0.57 -6.59 21.95
CA ILE A 24 -0.94 -7.67 22.86
C ILE A 24 -1.09 -8.99 22.11
N SER A 25 -1.84 -9.02 21.01
CA SER A 25 -2.07 -10.25 20.24
C SER A 25 -0.77 -10.82 19.66
N THR A 26 0.13 -9.97 19.16
CA THR A 26 1.43 -10.37 18.66
C THR A 26 2.30 -10.97 19.77
N ALA A 27 2.37 -10.31 20.93
CA ALA A 27 3.12 -10.82 22.07
C ALA A 27 2.60 -12.18 22.56
N MET A 28 1.27 -12.35 22.60
CA MET A 28 0.66 -13.62 22.99
C MET A 28 0.98 -14.75 22.01
N ASP A 29 0.95 -14.48 20.70
CA ASP A 29 1.25 -15.48 19.67
C ASP A 29 2.75 -15.80 19.63
N GLU A 30 3.62 -14.83 19.90
CA GLU A 30 5.06 -15.08 20.06
C GLU A 30 5.37 -15.98 21.26
N MET A 31 4.72 -15.71 22.41
CA MET A 31 4.85 -16.56 23.61
C MET A 31 4.44 -18.02 23.34
N LYS A 32 3.42 -18.22 22.51
CA LYS A 32 2.96 -19.55 22.07
C LYS A 32 3.80 -20.14 20.94
N ARG A 33 4.77 -19.40 20.43
CA ARG A 33 5.60 -19.77 19.27
C ARG A 33 4.79 -20.01 17.99
N TYR A 34 3.69 -19.29 17.80
CA TYR A 34 2.86 -19.36 16.59
C TYR A 34 3.37 -18.45 15.45
N LEU A 35 4.24 -17.50 15.77
CA LEU A 35 4.81 -16.62 14.75
C LEU A 35 5.96 -17.31 14.03
N ASN A 36 5.94 -17.23 12.71
CA ASN A 36 7.06 -17.64 11.89
C ASN A 36 8.22 -16.68 12.16
N LYS A 37 9.41 -17.24 12.40
CA LYS A 37 10.64 -16.46 12.61
C LYS A 37 11.35 -16.13 11.30
N GLU A 38 11.01 -16.83 10.23
CA GLU A 38 11.58 -16.66 8.91
C GLU A 38 10.50 -16.19 7.95
N GLY A 39 10.85 -15.27 7.10
CA GLY A 39 9.97 -14.73 6.07
C GLY A 39 10.77 -14.21 4.89
N ASN A 40 10.15 -14.19 3.73
CA ASN A 40 10.69 -13.55 2.55
C ASN A 40 10.16 -12.12 2.48
N TYR A 41 11.02 -11.17 2.83
CA TYR A 41 10.65 -9.75 2.90
C TYR A 41 11.24 -9.01 1.70
N HIS A 42 10.38 -8.64 0.76
CA HIS A 42 10.74 -7.76 -0.33
C HIS A 42 10.28 -6.34 0.00
N THR A 43 11.22 -5.43 0.10
CA THR A 43 10.93 -4.02 0.37
C THR A 43 11.05 -3.23 -0.93
N ALA A 44 9.99 -2.48 -1.29
CA ALA A 44 10.11 -1.43 -2.27
C ALA A 44 10.65 -0.19 -1.55
N PRO A 45 11.86 0.29 -1.86
CA PRO A 45 12.41 1.47 -1.21
C PRO A 45 11.51 2.68 -1.47
N LEU A 46 11.34 3.51 -0.47
CA LEU A 46 10.67 4.79 -0.60
C LEU A 46 11.68 5.81 -1.15
N CYS A 47 11.44 6.24 -2.36
CA CYS A 47 12.26 7.22 -3.04
C CYS A 47 11.63 8.62 -2.91
N TYR A 48 12.43 9.58 -2.48
CA TYR A 48 12.09 10.99 -2.43
C TYR A 48 13.36 11.81 -2.61
N GLY A 49 13.25 13.02 -3.13
CA GLY A 49 14.39 13.91 -3.31
C GLY A 49 14.58 14.39 -4.74
N ASP A 50 15.82 14.64 -5.09
CA ASP A 50 16.18 15.10 -6.42
C ASP A 50 16.00 14.00 -7.48
N PRO A 51 15.32 14.26 -8.59
CA PRO A 51 15.09 13.25 -9.63
C PRO A 51 16.36 12.66 -10.23
N ASP A 52 17.45 13.42 -10.35
CA ASP A 52 18.70 12.93 -10.93
C ASP A 52 19.41 11.96 -9.98
N GLU A 53 19.38 12.24 -8.65
CA GLU A 53 19.90 11.33 -7.63
C GLU A 53 19.08 10.04 -7.59
N LEU A 54 17.75 10.16 -7.61
CA LEU A 54 16.84 9.02 -7.65
C LEU A 54 17.03 8.16 -8.89
N TYR A 55 17.27 8.76 -10.04
CA TYR A 55 17.55 8.01 -11.27
C TYR A 55 18.79 7.12 -11.10
N ALA A 56 19.87 7.67 -10.56
CA ALA A 56 21.10 6.92 -10.34
C ALA A 56 20.88 5.74 -9.38
N GLU A 57 20.13 5.96 -8.29
CA GLU A 57 19.79 4.94 -7.30
C GLU A 57 18.92 3.84 -7.91
N LEU A 58 17.83 4.20 -8.57
CA LEU A 58 16.88 3.26 -9.19
C LEU A 58 17.52 2.45 -10.32
N ASN A 59 18.39 3.08 -11.12
CA ASN A 59 19.07 2.39 -12.23
C ASN A 59 20.06 1.33 -11.73
N GLN A 60 20.66 1.53 -10.55
CA GLN A 60 21.62 0.61 -9.94
C GLN A 60 20.95 -0.43 -9.01
N MET A 61 19.64 -0.36 -8.83
CA MET A 61 18.91 -1.28 -7.95
C MET A 61 19.06 -2.73 -8.42
N PRO A 62 19.47 -3.66 -7.56
CA PRO A 62 19.62 -5.07 -7.92
C PRO A 62 18.28 -5.80 -7.97
N GLY A 63 18.18 -6.82 -8.82
CA GLY A 63 16.99 -7.68 -8.91
C GLY A 63 15.80 -6.99 -9.58
N ASP A 64 14.59 -7.37 -9.14
CA ASP A 64 13.36 -6.76 -9.64
C ASP A 64 13.26 -5.31 -9.15
N LYS A 65 13.29 -4.35 -10.08
CA LYS A 65 13.25 -2.93 -9.76
C LYS A 65 11.83 -2.50 -9.42
N VAL A 66 11.49 -2.53 -8.15
CA VAL A 66 10.22 -2.02 -7.62
C VAL A 66 10.51 -0.92 -6.61
N ALA A 67 10.03 0.29 -6.86
CA ALA A 67 10.22 1.43 -5.97
C ALA A 67 8.90 2.08 -5.58
N LYS A 68 8.83 2.66 -4.38
CA LYS A 68 7.70 3.49 -3.95
C LYS A 68 8.10 4.96 -4.07
N ILE A 69 7.28 5.76 -4.76
CA ILE A 69 7.46 7.20 -4.89
C ILE A 69 6.25 7.91 -4.30
N LYS A 70 6.51 8.91 -3.46
CA LYS A 70 5.46 9.78 -2.94
C LYS A 70 5.14 10.86 -3.97
N VAL A 71 3.88 10.97 -4.33
CA VAL A 71 3.34 11.99 -5.24
C VAL A 71 2.29 12.85 -4.51
N GLY A 72 1.81 13.90 -5.13
CA GLY A 72 0.80 14.78 -4.53
C GLY A 72 1.38 15.86 -3.61
N MET A 73 2.70 15.89 -3.43
CA MET A 73 3.38 16.98 -2.70
C MET A 73 3.62 18.21 -3.57
N TYR A 74 3.65 18.02 -4.86
CA TYR A 74 3.85 19.05 -5.88
C TYR A 74 2.66 19.09 -6.84
N GLU A 75 2.81 19.85 -7.94
CA GLU A 75 1.79 19.88 -8.98
C GLU A 75 1.67 18.52 -9.68
N ALA A 76 0.44 18.06 -9.86
CA ALA A 76 0.15 16.74 -10.44
C ALA A 76 0.79 16.53 -11.83
N ASN A 77 0.85 17.59 -12.65
CA ASN A 77 1.54 17.55 -13.94
C ASN A 77 3.04 17.24 -13.80
N ARG A 78 3.70 17.84 -12.80
CA ARG A 78 5.12 17.60 -12.51
C ARG A 78 5.35 16.17 -12.05
N ASP A 79 4.53 15.70 -11.13
CA ASP A 79 4.61 14.32 -10.62
C ASP A 79 4.42 13.30 -11.76
N GLY A 80 3.48 13.56 -12.67
CA GLY A 80 3.25 12.73 -13.86
C GLY A 80 4.44 12.72 -14.82
N LEU A 81 5.03 13.89 -15.10
CA LEU A 81 6.23 13.99 -15.95
C LEU A 81 7.42 13.23 -15.35
N ILE A 82 7.70 13.40 -14.07
CA ILE A 82 8.79 12.71 -13.38
C ILE A 82 8.56 11.19 -13.38
N THR A 83 7.32 10.76 -13.09
CA THR A 83 6.95 9.34 -13.18
C THR A 83 7.22 8.77 -14.57
N ASP A 84 6.77 9.46 -15.61
CA ASP A 84 6.98 9.03 -17.01
C ASP A 84 8.46 8.99 -17.40
N MET A 85 9.24 9.99 -16.97
CA MET A 85 10.69 10.03 -17.19
C MET A 85 11.41 8.82 -16.58
N PHE A 86 11.11 8.45 -15.34
CA PHE A 86 11.69 7.27 -14.73
C PHE A 86 11.33 5.99 -15.47
N LEU A 87 10.06 5.85 -15.84
CA LEU A 87 9.59 4.68 -16.58
C LEU A 87 10.15 4.62 -18.00
N GLU A 88 10.41 5.75 -18.65
CA GLU A 88 11.10 5.79 -19.96
C GLU A 88 12.58 5.41 -19.83
N ALA A 89 13.25 6.00 -18.84
CA ALA A 89 14.69 5.88 -18.69
C ALA A 89 15.14 4.52 -18.13
N ILE A 90 14.25 3.84 -17.35
CA ILE A 90 14.54 2.55 -16.71
C ILE A 90 13.47 1.54 -17.13
N PRO A 91 13.70 0.77 -18.22
CA PRO A 91 12.67 -0.08 -18.82
C PRO A 91 12.11 -1.21 -17.94
N ASP A 92 12.88 -1.70 -16.98
CA ASP A 92 12.53 -2.77 -16.05
C ASP A 92 11.97 -2.25 -14.69
N LEU A 93 11.88 -0.93 -14.52
CA LEU A 93 11.33 -0.32 -13.31
C LEU A 93 9.81 -0.49 -13.23
N GLN A 94 9.33 -0.90 -12.06
CA GLN A 94 7.93 -0.84 -11.65
C GLN A 94 7.76 0.12 -10.49
N LEU A 95 6.68 0.87 -10.49
CA LEU A 95 6.43 1.89 -9.47
C LEU A 95 5.18 1.59 -8.66
N ARG A 96 5.27 1.83 -7.36
CA ARG A 96 4.16 2.03 -6.44
C ARG A 96 4.12 3.49 -6.10
N LEU A 97 3.01 4.15 -6.37
CA LEU A 97 2.87 5.58 -6.13
C LEU A 97 1.94 5.80 -4.95
N ASP A 98 2.17 6.86 -4.18
CA ASP A 98 1.37 7.18 -3.01
C ASP A 98 1.04 8.68 -3.01
N ALA A 99 -0.24 9.00 -3.21
CA ALA A 99 -0.74 10.37 -3.27
C ALA A 99 -1.40 10.84 -1.96
N ASN A 100 -1.60 9.96 -0.98
CA ASN A 100 -2.21 10.27 0.32
C ASN A 100 -3.46 11.16 0.21
N ARG A 101 -4.35 10.88 -0.72
CA ARG A 101 -5.62 11.63 -0.95
C ARG A 101 -5.44 13.11 -1.27
N GLN A 102 -4.29 13.54 -1.80
CA GLN A 102 -4.02 14.96 -2.03
C GLN A 102 -4.77 15.52 -3.25
N TRP A 103 -5.17 14.67 -4.18
CA TRP A 103 -5.74 15.14 -5.43
C TRP A 103 -7.27 15.15 -5.42
N THR A 104 -7.85 16.08 -6.21
CA THR A 104 -9.19 15.94 -6.77
C THR A 104 -9.11 15.07 -8.01
N LEU A 105 -10.23 14.54 -8.50
CA LEU A 105 -10.26 13.79 -9.75
C LEU A 105 -9.58 14.54 -10.91
N GLU A 106 -9.86 15.86 -11.04
CA GLU A 106 -9.23 16.69 -12.09
C GLU A 106 -7.70 16.69 -12.01
N LYS A 107 -7.13 16.83 -10.79
CA LYS A 107 -5.67 16.79 -10.60
C LYS A 107 -5.10 15.42 -10.89
N ALA A 108 -5.76 14.35 -10.44
CA ALA A 108 -5.34 12.98 -10.73
C ALA A 108 -5.33 12.69 -12.24
N LEU A 109 -6.32 13.18 -12.99
CA LEU A 109 -6.36 13.05 -14.45
C LEU A 109 -5.20 13.83 -15.11
N LYS A 110 -4.87 15.03 -14.62
CA LYS A 110 -3.71 15.80 -15.11
C LYS A 110 -2.39 15.06 -14.87
N PHE A 111 -2.25 14.35 -13.76
CA PHE A 111 -1.12 13.43 -13.54
C PHE A 111 -1.09 12.36 -14.64
N ALA A 112 -2.21 11.66 -14.85
CA ALA A 112 -2.28 10.56 -15.80
C ALA A 112 -2.07 10.99 -17.27
N GLU A 113 -2.45 12.22 -17.65
CA GLU A 113 -2.17 12.79 -18.97
C GLU A 113 -0.67 12.88 -19.30
N LYS A 114 0.18 13.02 -18.27
CA LYS A 114 1.64 13.11 -18.42
C LYS A 114 2.32 11.75 -18.45
N VAL A 115 1.64 10.69 -18.04
CA VAL A 115 2.15 9.32 -18.10
C VAL A 115 1.69 8.67 -19.41
N LYS A 116 2.64 8.33 -20.27
CA LYS A 116 2.36 7.67 -21.57
C LYS A 116 1.56 6.38 -21.34
N PRO A 117 0.56 6.07 -22.18
CA PRO A 117 -0.27 4.88 -22.00
C PRO A 117 0.52 3.57 -21.87
N GLN A 118 1.61 3.40 -22.63
CA GLN A 118 2.47 2.22 -22.59
C GLN A 118 3.22 2.05 -21.27
N HIS A 119 3.39 3.11 -20.48
CA HIS A 119 4.08 3.07 -19.20
C HIS A 119 3.14 2.75 -18.04
N ARG A 120 1.84 2.99 -18.20
CA ARG A 120 0.86 2.84 -17.10
C ARG A 120 0.80 1.43 -16.54
N SER A 121 1.03 0.40 -17.35
CA SER A 121 1.08 -0.99 -16.89
C SER A 121 2.23 -1.30 -15.92
N ARG A 122 3.25 -0.46 -15.90
CA ARG A 122 4.38 -0.55 -14.97
C ARG A 122 4.15 0.22 -13.66
N ILE A 123 3.06 0.94 -13.54
CA ILE A 123 2.56 1.43 -12.25
C ILE A 123 1.76 0.28 -11.64
N GLN A 124 2.34 -0.42 -10.66
CA GLN A 124 1.66 -1.53 -9.98
C GLN A 124 0.35 -1.07 -9.37
N PHE A 125 0.38 0.09 -8.73
CA PHE A 125 -0.78 0.82 -8.24
C PHE A 125 -0.44 2.27 -7.86
N LEU A 126 -1.46 3.10 -7.81
CA LEU A 126 -1.46 4.42 -7.20
C LEU A 126 -2.32 4.37 -5.93
N GLU A 127 -1.67 4.52 -4.78
CA GLU A 127 -2.28 4.45 -3.45
C GLU A 127 -3.02 5.75 -3.17
N GLU A 128 -4.32 5.61 -2.82
CA GLU A 128 -5.21 6.73 -2.44
C GLU A 128 -5.04 7.99 -3.31
N PRO A 129 -5.30 7.93 -4.64
CA PRO A 129 -5.06 9.07 -5.52
C PRO A 129 -5.90 10.30 -5.17
N CYS A 130 -7.19 10.10 -4.89
CA CYS A 130 -8.13 11.17 -4.74
C CYS A 130 -8.67 11.29 -3.30
N LYS A 131 -9.30 12.43 -3.01
CA LYS A 131 -9.87 12.71 -1.70
C LYS A 131 -10.96 11.74 -1.28
N THR A 132 -11.66 11.16 -2.25
CA THR A 132 -12.74 10.20 -2.02
C THR A 132 -12.49 8.90 -2.77
N ARG A 133 -13.04 7.79 -2.24
CA ARG A 133 -12.98 6.48 -2.91
C ARG A 133 -13.64 6.51 -4.29
N GLU A 134 -14.74 7.24 -4.41
CA GLU A 134 -15.47 7.36 -5.68
C GLU A 134 -14.65 8.08 -6.75
N GLU A 135 -14.00 9.20 -6.43
CA GLU A 135 -13.10 9.88 -7.36
C GLU A 135 -11.92 9.00 -7.76
N SER A 136 -11.39 8.20 -6.81
CA SER A 136 -10.29 7.26 -7.09
C SER A 136 -10.72 6.14 -8.04
N ARG A 137 -11.95 5.62 -7.91
CA ARG A 137 -12.53 4.65 -8.85
C ARG A 137 -12.72 5.26 -10.24
N GLN A 138 -13.24 6.47 -10.30
CA GLN A 138 -13.41 7.20 -11.57
C GLN A 138 -12.08 7.45 -12.27
N PHE A 139 -11.05 7.84 -11.50
CA PHE A 139 -9.68 7.96 -12.01
C PHE A 139 -9.19 6.65 -12.61
N ALA A 140 -9.29 5.55 -11.87
CA ALA A 140 -8.82 4.25 -12.32
C ALA A 140 -9.56 3.77 -13.60
N ALA A 141 -10.87 3.95 -13.65
CA ALA A 141 -11.70 3.60 -14.80
C ALA A 141 -11.35 4.41 -16.07
N GLN A 142 -11.03 5.71 -15.92
CA GLN A 142 -10.70 6.59 -17.05
C GLN A 142 -9.27 6.41 -17.54
N THR A 143 -8.35 6.04 -16.66
CA THR A 143 -6.92 6.02 -16.99
C THR A 143 -6.34 4.63 -17.22
N GLY A 144 -7.00 3.59 -16.68
CA GLY A 144 -6.48 2.23 -16.64
C GLY A 144 -5.33 2.02 -15.65
N ILE A 145 -4.99 3.04 -14.84
CA ILE A 145 -3.99 2.91 -13.77
C ILE A 145 -4.64 2.23 -12.57
N ASN A 146 -4.04 1.13 -12.11
CA ASN A 146 -4.53 0.45 -10.91
C ASN A 146 -4.36 1.31 -9.67
N ILE A 147 -5.29 1.13 -8.71
CA ILE A 147 -5.28 1.81 -7.42
C ILE A 147 -5.06 0.83 -6.28
N ALA A 148 -4.69 1.37 -5.13
CA ALA A 148 -4.65 0.64 -3.87
C ALA A 148 -5.31 1.47 -2.75
N TRP A 149 -5.89 0.76 -1.76
CA TRP A 149 -6.46 1.38 -0.57
C TRP A 149 -5.51 1.30 0.63
N ASP A 150 -5.31 2.41 1.34
CA ASP A 150 -4.62 2.52 2.63
C ASP A 150 -5.56 3.12 3.68
N GLU A 151 -5.78 4.43 3.60
CA GLU A 151 -6.64 5.12 4.55
C GLU A 151 -8.08 4.61 4.49
N SER A 152 -8.55 4.27 3.29
CA SER A 152 -9.88 3.72 3.07
C SER A 152 -10.15 2.43 3.83
N VAL A 153 -9.14 1.57 3.98
CA VAL A 153 -9.26 0.28 4.68
C VAL A 153 -9.70 0.43 6.14
N ARG A 154 -9.46 1.60 6.71
CA ARG A 154 -9.72 1.92 8.12
C ARG A 154 -11.02 2.69 8.35
N GLU A 155 -11.74 3.02 7.28
CA GLU A 155 -13.02 3.72 7.37
C GLU A 155 -14.10 2.77 7.91
N PRO A 156 -14.98 3.24 8.80
CA PRO A 156 -15.98 2.37 9.45
C PRO A 156 -16.94 1.67 8.47
N ASP A 157 -17.18 2.28 7.31
CA ASP A 157 -18.05 1.78 6.25
C ASP A 157 -17.30 1.02 5.15
N PHE A 158 -16.00 0.77 5.35
CA PHE A 158 -15.20 0.07 4.35
C PHE A 158 -15.57 -1.41 4.29
N LEU A 159 -15.91 -1.86 3.10
CA LEU A 159 -16.05 -3.25 2.76
C LEU A 159 -15.07 -3.59 1.64
N LEU A 160 -14.24 -4.58 1.87
CA LEU A 160 -13.30 -5.04 0.85
C LEU A 160 -14.06 -5.95 -0.14
N GLU A 161 -14.21 -5.47 -1.34
CA GLU A 161 -14.86 -6.17 -2.44
C GLU A 161 -13.95 -6.19 -3.66
N LYS A 162 -14.26 -7.09 -4.60
CA LYS A 162 -13.55 -7.10 -5.88
C LYS A 162 -14.03 -5.93 -6.72
N GLU A 163 -13.13 -4.99 -6.96
CA GLU A 163 -13.39 -3.81 -7.79
C GLU A 163 -12.50 -3.81 -9.03
N PRO A 164 -12.99 -3.29 -10.19
CA PRO A 164 -12.13 -3.04 -11.33
C PRO A 164 -10.95 -2.12 -10.94
N HIS A 165 -9.76 -2.47 -11.41
CA HIS A 165 -8.52 -1.73 -11.15
C HIS A 165 -8.05 -1.63 -9.69
N LEU A 166 -8.73 -2.25 -8.73
CA LEU A 166 -8.20 -2.41 -7.38
C LEU A 166 -7.22 -3.58 -7.37
N SER A 167 -5.93 -3.30 -7.21
CA SER A 167 -4.88 -4.31 -7.28
C SER A 167 -4.25 -4.66 -5.94
N ALA A 168 -4.34 -3.76 -4.97
CA ALA A 168 -3.71 -3.94 -3.66
C ALA A 168 -4.46 -3.22 -2.55
N ILE A 169 -4.22 -3.66 -1.31
CA ILE A 169 -4.49 -2.90 -0.09
C ILE A 169 -3.20 -2.73 0.70
N VAL A 170 -3.07 -1.63 1.41
CA VAL A 170 -1.94 -1.36 2.29
C VAL A 170 -2.40 -1.58 3.73
N ILE A 171 -1.75 -2.53 4.40
CA ILE A 171 -2.08 -2.87 5.79
C ILE A 171 -1.03 -2.26 6.71
N LYS A 172 -1.49 -1.36 7.59
CA LYS A 172 -0.71 -0.84 8.71
C LYS A 172 -1.22 -1.52 9.99
N PRO A 173 -0.58 -2.60 10.44
CA PRO A 173 -1.16 -3.47 11.48
C PRO A 173 -1.59 -2.73 12.75
N THR A 174 -0.78 -1.77 13.18
CA THR A 174 -1.08 -0.94 14.37
C THR A 174 -2.29 0.00 14.20
N LEU A 175 -2.83 0.11 13.00
CA LEU A 175 -4.01 0.91 12.69
C LEU A 175 -5.23 0.05 12.32
N ILE A 176 -5.04 -1.26 12.13
CA ILE A 176 -6.13 -2.20 11.79
C ILE A 176 -6.72 -2.81 13.06
N GLY A 177 -5.89 -3.40 13.92
CA GLY A 177 -6.37 -4.09 15.12
C GLY A 177 -5.46 -5.25 15.50
N SER A 178 -6.04 -6.34 16.02
CA SER A 178 -5.29 -7.50 16.43
C SER A 178 -4.56 -8.17 15.25
N LEU A 179 -3.57 -9.01 15.55
CA LEU A 179 -2.90 -9.83 14.53
C LEU A 179 -3.91 -10.68 13.74
N GLN A 180 -4.92 -11.20 14.44
CA GLN A 180 -5.99 -12.00 13.82
C GLN A 180 -6.85 -11.17 12.86
N ASP A 181 -7.12 -9.90 13.17
CA ASP A 181 -7.86 -9.01 12.28
C ASP A 181 -7.05 -8.68 11.03
N CYS A 182 -5.75 -8.44 11.17
CA CYS A 182 -4.85 -8.29 10.03
C CYS A 182 -4.83 -9.55 9.14
N GLN A 183 -4.74 -10.73 9.76
CA GLN A 183 -4.73 -12.01 9.02
C GLN A 183 -6.06 -12.26 8.28
N LYS A 184 -7.20 -11.94 8.89
CA LYS A 184 -8.51 -12.03 8.22
C LYS A 184 -8.59 -11.12 7.00
N LEU A 185 -8.14 -9.87 7.14
CA LEU A 185 -8.14 -8.90 6.05
C LEU A 185 -7.22 -9.35 4.90
N ILE A 186 -6.02 -9.87 5.21
CA ILE A 186 -5.10 -10.44 4.22
C ILE A 186 -5.75 -11.62 3.49
N ALA A 187 -6.36 -12.55 4.23
CA ALA A 187 -7.02 -13.71 3.64
C ALA A 187 -8.18 -13.29 2.72
N GLN A 188 -8.97 -12.28 3.12
CA GLN A 188 -10.04 -11.73 2.29
C GLN A 188 -9.48 -11.09 1.03
N ALA A 189 -8.44 -10.26 1.12
CA ALA A 189 -7.80 -9.65 -0.04
C ALA A 189 -7.31 -10.70 -1.04
N HIS A 190 -6.59 -11.71 -0.56
CA HIS A 190 -6.09 -12.79 -1.40
C HIS A 190 -7.22 -13.60 -2.06
N SER A 191 -8.34 -13.85 -1.36
CA SER A 191 -9.51 -14.55 -1.94
C SER A 191 -10.15 -13.78 -3.09
N LEU A 192 -9.99 -12.46 -3.11
CA LEU A 192 -10.48 -11.57 -4.17
C LEU A 192 -9.44 -11.32 -5.29
N GLY A 193 -8.23 -11.88 -5.15
CA GLY A 193 -7.12 -11.64 -6.06
C GLY A 193 -6.46 -10.28 -5.89
N ILE A 194 -6.64 -9.65 -4.73
CA ILE A 194 -6.02 -8.37 -4.32
C ILE A 194 -4.76 -8.67 -3.53
N LYS A 195 -3.69 -7.92 -3.78
CA LYS A 195 -2.39 -8.05 -3.07
C LYS A 195 -2.36 -7.29 -1.76
#